data_ae5e9feec048af0d75277f877373e4ad
#
_entry.id   ae5e9feec048af0d75277f877373e4ad
#
_cell.length_a   1.000
_cell.length_b   1.000
_cell.length_c   1.000
_cell.angle_alpha   90.00
_cell.angle_beta   90.00
_cell.angle_gamma   90.00
#
_symmetry.space_group_name_H-M   'P 1'
#
loop_
_entity.id
_entity.type
_entity.pdbx_description
1 polymer ?
#
loop_
_entity_poly.entity_id
_entity_poly.type
_entity_poly.pdbx_seq_one_letter_code
_entity_poly.pdbx_strand_id
1 'polypeptide(L)'
;MDTKLNSLFDSSADQLTQLSKTLSTLTDAKYTAESHALPGSTIGKHVRHILDHFTLLFTALSADPHHNVSYSHRERNSFAQDSVAGGITSIEAMAQTARQLRDQTGAHSTDAITISDTMTDGNEEQFTSTVGRELWFCIHHMIHHNAIIASLMHELGLHPPTQFAYAPSSIKHKPQ
;
A
#
# COMPACT_ATOMS: atom_id res chain seq x y z
N MET A 1 16.96 17.39 8.00
CA MET A 1 15.69 16.82 7.52
C MET A 1 16.00 15.94 6.31
N ASP A 2 15.60 14.70 6.29
CA ASP A 2 15.90 13.78 5.16
C ASP A 2 14.91 14.03 4.00
N THR A 3 15.35 14.80 3.01
CA THR A 3 14.54 15.16 1.84
C THR A 3 14.09 13.96 1.02
N LYS A 4 14.90 12.87 0.99
CA LYS A 4 14.57 11.64 0.29
C LYS A 4 13.44 10.89 1.00
N LEU A 5 13.52 10.77 2.32
CA LEU A 5 12.47 10.12 3.11
C LEU A 5 11.17 10.92 3.04
N ASN A 6 11.23 12.25 3.12
CA ASN A 6 10.07 13.11 2.98
C ASN A 6 9.37 12.92 1.62
N SER A 7 10.15 12.86 0.53
CA SER A 7 9.60 12.61 -0.81
C SER A 7 8.91 11.25 -0.92
N LEU A 8 9.40 10.23 -0.21
CA LEU A 8 8.75 8.91 -0.18
C LEU A 8 7.43 8.95 0.61
N PHE A 9 7.37 9.66 1.74
CA PHE A 9 6.12 9.85 2.48
C PHE A 9 5.08 10.61 1.66
N ASP A 10 5.48 11.69 0.98
CA ASP A 10 4.60 12.44 0.09
C ASP A 10 4.07 11.55 -1.04
N SER A 11 4.94 10.78 -1.69
CA SER A 11 4.55 9.82 -2.72
C SER A 11 3.57 8.77 -2.20
N SER A 12 3.77 8.28 -0.97
CA SER A 12 2.85 7.33 -0.33
C SER A 12 1.47 7.93 -0.15
N ALA A 13 1.40 9.15 0.41
CA ALA A 13 0.15 9.85 0.66
C ALA A 13 -0.61 10.18 -0.64
N ASP A 14 0.11 10.59 -1.69
CA ASP A 14 -0.47 10.92 -2.99
C ASP A 14 -1.05 9.68 -3.68
N GLN A 15 -0.32 8.57 -3.68
CA GLN A 15 -0.78 7.30 -4.25
C GLN A 15 -1.99 6.73 -3.50
N LEU A 16 -2.00 6.80 -2.16
CA LEU A 16 -3.15 6.42 -1.34
C LEU A 16 -4.35 7.32 -1.65
N THR A 17 -4.15 8.63 -1.79
CA THR A 17 -5.22 9.56 -2.16
C THR A 17 -5.78 9.26 -3.57
N GLN A 18 -4.93 8.89 -4.52
CA GLN A 18 -5.38 8.46 -5.85
C GLN A 18 -6.21 7.18 -5.79
N LEU A 19 -5.80 6.21 -4.98
CA LEU A 19 -6.57 4.97 -4.76
C LEU A 19 -7.94 5.29 -4.16
N SER A 20 -8.04 6.09 -3.08
CA SER A 20 -9.31 6.51 -2.48
C SER A 20 -10.26 7.13 -3.51
N LYS A 21 -9.77 8.07 -4.33
CA LYS A 21 -10.55 8.69 -5.41
C LYS A 21 -11.04 7.67 -6.45
N THR A 22 -10.23 6.68 -6.77
CA THR A 22 -10.62 5.63 -7.72
C THR A 22 -11.74 4.77 -7.13
N LEU A 23 -11.63 4.39 -5.85
CA LEU A 23 -12.64 3.57 -5.18
C LEU A 23 -13.99 4.28 -5.02
N SER A 24 -14.01 5.62 -4.91
CA SER A 24 -15.26 6.38 -4.73
C SER A 24 -16.25 6.25 -5.90
N THR A 25 -15.81 5.71 -7.03
CA THR A 25 -16.66 5.40 -8.18
C THR A 25 -17.34 4.03 -8.11
N LEU A 26 -17.02 3.23 -7.09
CA LEU A 26 -17.51 1.85 -6.95
C LEU A 26 -18.75 1.77 -6.07
N THR A 27 -19.51 0.69 -6.27
CA THR A 27 -20.51 0.22 -5.30
C THR A 27 -19.91 -0.92 -4.46
N ASP A 28 -20.49 -1.17 -3.27
CA ASP A 28 -20.05 -2.29 -2.42
C ASP A 28 -20.13 -3.63 -3.13
N ALA A 29 -21.18 -3.83 -3.94
CA ALA A 29 -21.34 -5.06 -4.73
C ALA A 29 -20.17 -5.28 -5.71
N LYS A 30 -19.64 -4.23 -6.35
CA LYS A 30 -18.47 -4.33 -7.23
C LYS A 30 -17.16 -4.42 -6.45
N TYR A 31 -17.07 -3.78 -5.30
CA TYR A 31 -15.90 -3.80 -4.44
C TYR A 31 -15.60 -5.17 -3.84
N THR A 32 -16.67 -5.92 -3.52
CA THR A 32 -16.62 -7.27 -2.94
C THR A 32 -16.84 -8.40 -3.93
N ALA A 33 -17.09 -8.08 -5.21
CA ALA A 33 -17.26 -9.08 -6.26
C ALA A 33 -15.97 -9.90 -6.44
N GLU A 34 -16.12 -11.22 -6.48
CA GLU A 34 -15.00 -12.11 -6.77
C GLU A 34 -14.65 -12.09 -8.26
N SER A 35 -13.35 -12.09 -8.54
CA SER A 35 -12.83 -12.18 -9.90
C SER A 35 -13.03 -13.57 -10.49
N HIS A 36 -13.40 -13.65 -11.77
CA HIS A 36 -13.42 -14.89 -12.53
C HIS A 36 -12.01 -15.34 -12.91
N ALA A 37 -11.10 -14.39 -13.19
CA ALA A 37 -9.72 -14.68 -13.59
C ALA A 37 -8.82 -15.03 -12.40
N LEU A 38 -9.12 -14.50 -11.20
CA LEU A 38 -8.35 -14.69 -9.97
C LEU A 38 -9.29 -15.16 -8.85
N PRO A 39 -9.62 -16.47 -8.77
CA PRO A 39 -10.56 -17.00 -7.79
C PRO A 39 -10.23 -16.59 -6.35
N GLY A 40 -11.24 -16.14 -5.61
CA GLY A 40 -11.09 -15.66 -4.24
C GLY A 40 -10.52 -14.24 -4.09
N SER A 41 -10.22 -13.56 -5.21
CA SER A 41 -9.71 -12.18 -5.23
C SER A 41 -10.86 -11.17 -5.37
N THR A 42 -10.82 -10.08 -4.61
CA THR A 42 -11.74 -8.93 -4.72
C THR A 42 -10.97 -7.63 -4.63
N ILE A 43 -11.54 -6.52 -5.11
CA ILE A 43 -10.92 -5.20 -4.96
C ILE A 43 -10.66 -4.90 -3.47
N GLY A 44 -11.63 -5.18 -2.59
CA GLY A 44 -11.50 -4.96 -1.15
C GLY A 44 -10.36 -5.74 -0.50
N LYS A 45 -10.12 -6.98 -0.93
CA LYS A 45 -8.99 -7.78 -0.43
C LYS A 45 -7.64 -7.19 -0.84
N HIS A 46 -7.53 -6.63 -2.05
CA HIS A 46 -6.31 -5.94 -2.48
C HIS A 46 -6.09 -4.62 -1.73
N VAL A 47 -7.16 -3.86 -1.49
CA VAL A 47 -7.09 -2.64 -0.66
C VAL A 47 -6.60 -2.96 0.75
N ARG A 48 -7.20 -3.96 1.42
CA ARG A 48 -6.72 -4.40 2.72
C ARG A 48 -5.24 -4.78 2.69
N HIS A 49 -4.82 -5.56 1.69
CA HIS A 49 -3.44 -6.01 1.59
C HIS A 49 -2.44 -4.85 1.41
N ILE A 50 -2.80 -3.83 0.63
CA ILE A 50 -2.02 -2.60 0.54
C ILE A 50 -1.89 -1.94 1.93
N LEU A 51 -3.00 -1.79 2.63
CA LEU A 51 -3.02 -1.15 3.95
C LEU A 51 -2.23 -1.93 5.00
N ASP A 52 -2.29 -3.27 4.97
CA ASP A 52 -1.52 -4.13 5.88
C ASP A 52 -0.01 -3.81 5.80
N HIS A 53 0.55 -3.66 4.59
CA HIS A 53 1.97 -3.34 4.40
C HIS A 53 2.35 -1.98 4.99
N PHE A 54 1.56 -0.94 4.71
CA PHE A 54 1.80 0.38 5.28
C PHE A 54 1.61 0.39 6.81
N THR A 55 0.60 -0.31 7.34
CA THR A 55 0.35 -0.40 8.77
C THR A 55 1.55 -1.00 9.49
N LEU A 56 2.09 -2.11 9.00
CA LEU A 56 3.23 -2.80 9.62
C LEU A 56 4.47 -1.90 9.62
N LEU A 57 4.77 -1.25 8.49
CA LEU A 57 5.91 -0.34 8.39
C LEU A 57 5.72 0.89 9.29
N PHE A 58 4.57 1.56 9.24
CA PHE A 58 4.33 2.78 10.00
C PHE A 58 4.27 2.53 11.51
N THR A 59 3.77 1.37 11.93
CA THR A 59 3.83 0.93 13.33
C THR A 59 5.27 0.78 13.78
N ALA A 60 6.12 0.13 12.98
CA ALA A 60 7.54 -0.01 13.29
C ALA A 60 8.27 1.34 13.35
N LEU A 61 7.94 2.29 12.48
CA LEU A 61 8.52 3.65 12.48
C LEU A 61 8.04 4.50 13.66
N SER A 62 6.88 4.18 14.24
CA SER A 62 6.32 4.87 15.42
C SER A 62 6.78 4.26 16.74
N ALA A 63 7.31 3.04 16.71
CA ALA A 63 7.86 2.35 17.88
C ALA A 63 9.31 2.78 18.14
N ASP A 64 9.90 2.31 19.25
CA ASP A 64 11.28 2.57 19.68
C ASP A 64 12.33 2.22 18.59
N PRO A 65 13.57 2.77 18.62
CA PRO A 65 14.55 2.82 17.51
C PRO A 65 14.98 1.48 16.89
N HIS A 66 14.54 0.36 17.39
CA HIS A 66 14.79 -0.95 16.79
C HIS A 66 13.64 -1.37 15.87
N HIS A 67 13.62 -0.77 14.68
CA HIS A 67 12.61 -1.06 13.67
C HIS A 67 12.68 -2.52 13.23
N ASN A 68 11.63 -3.29 13.53
CA ASN A 68 11.43 -4.66 13.04
C ASN A 68 10.06 -4.76 12.38
N VAL A 69 10.01 -5.23 11.14
CA VAL A 69 8.79 -5.41 10.36
C VAL A 69 8.67 -6.87 9.94
N SER A 70 7.52 -7.49 10.23
CA SER A 70 7.16 -8.79 9.69
C SER A 70 5.98 -8.65 8.74
N TYR A 71 6.22 -8.75 7.45
CA TYR A 71 5.15 -8.68 6.43
C TYR A 71 4.31 -9.97 6.37
N SER A 72 4.75 -11.06 7.00
CA SER A 72 3.98 -12.31 7.14
C SER A 72 2.89 -12.20 8.20
N HIS A 73 3.04 -11.30 9.17
CA HIS A 73 2.08 -11.11 10.25
C HIS A 73 0.90 -10.26 9.76
N ARG A 74 -0.29 -10.86 9.65
CA ARG A 74 -1.48 -10.18 9.11
C ARG A 74 -2.56 -10.11 10.17
N GLU A 75 -2.95 -8.89 10.53
CA GLU A 75 -4.23 -8.69 11.17
C GLU A 75 -5.34 -8.75 10.11
N ARG A 76 -6.31 -9.64 10.32
CA ARG A 76 -7.45 -9.78 9.40
C ARG A 76 -8.50 -8.72 9.72
N ASN A 77 -8.21 -7.46 9.38
CA ASN A 77 -9.20 -6.38 9.49
C ASN A 77 -10.18 -6.48 8.30
N SER A 78 -11.42 -6.89 8.58
CA SER A 78 -12.46 -7.00 7.58
C SER A 78 -13.02 -5.64 7.15
N PHE A 79 -12.98 -4.61 8.01
CA PHE A 79 -13.61 -3.31 7.76
C PHE A 79 -13.20 -2.67 6.42
N ALA A 80 -11.89 -2.68 6.12
CA ALA A 80 -11.39 -2.09 4.88
C ALA A 80 -11.72 -2.92 3.63
N GLN A 81 -12.01 -4.23 3.75
CA GLN A 81 -12.26 -5.10 2.60
C GLN A 81 -13.74 -5.29 2.28
N ASP A 82 -14.66 -5.03 3.24
CA ASP A 82 -16.05 -5.46 3.15
C ASP A 82 -16.98 -4.36 2.60
N SER A 83 -16.50 -3.09 2.53
CA SER A 83 -17.26 -1.98 1.95
C SER A 83 -16.35 -0.91 1.36
N VAL A 84 -16.86 -0.20 0.36
CA VAL A 84 -16.19 0.96 -0.26
C VAL A 84 -15.92 2.04 0.79
N ALA A 85 -16.89 2.35 1.63
CA ALA A 85 -16.76 3.37 2.67
C ALA A 85 -15.66 2.99 3.68
N GLY A 86 -15.61 1.73 4.10
CA GLY A 86 -14.56 1.20 4.97
C GLY A 86 -13.18 1.29 4.35
N GLY A 87 -13.06 0.90 3.07
CA GLY A 87 -11.83 1.01 2.30
C GLY A 87 -11.33 2.46 2.20
N ILE A 88 -12.20 3.39 1.79
CA ILE A 88 -11.88 4.81 1.65
C ILE A 88 -11.44 5.40 3.00
N THR A 89 -12.21 5.19 4.07
CA THR A 89 -11.87 5.70 5.40
C THR A 89 -10.49 5.21 5.87
N SER A 90 -10.20 3.93 5.66
CA SER A 90 -8.91 3.34 6.06
C SER A 90 -7.75 3.89 5.23
N ILE A 91 -7.94 4.09 3.92
CA ILE A 91 -6.92 4.66 3.02
C ILE A 91 -6.64 6.12 3.39
N GLU A 92 -7.68 6.92 3.65
CA GLU A 92 -7.52 8.33 4.02
C GLU A 92 -6.81 8.50 5.36
N ALA A 93 -7.14 7.66 6.35
CA ALA A 93 -6.42 7.61 7.62
C ALA A 93 -4.94 7.23 7.42
N MET A 94 -4.64 6.25 6.56
CA MET A 94 -3.27 5.85 6.23
C MET A 94 -2.49 6.97 5.53
N ALA A 95 -3.12 7.68 4.59
CA ALA A 95 -2.52 8.85 3.92
C ALA A 95 -2.22 9.98 4.92
N GLN A 96 -3.09 10.20 5.90
CA GLN A 96 -2.85 11.14 6.97
C GLN A 96 -1.68 10.70 7.86
N THR A 97 -1.62 9.43 8.24
CA THR A 97 -0.49 8.88 9.01
C THR A 97 0.84 9.06 8.28
N ALA A 98 0.87 8.84 6.96
CA ALA A 98 2.07 9.10 6.16
C ALA A 98 2.55 10.55 6.27
N ARG A 99 1.64 11.53 6.18
CA ARG A 99 1.95 12.96 6.33
C ARG A 99 2.43 13.30 7.75
N GLN A 100 1.81 12.73 8.77
CA GLN A 100 2.22 12.93 10.16
C GLN A 100 3.62 12.37 10.41
N LEU A 101 3.91 11.15 9.96
CA LEU A 101 5.24 10.55 10.09
C LEU A 101 6.32 11.35 9.35
N ARG A 102 6.02 11.89 8.16
CA ARG A 102 6.93 12.79 7.44
C ARG A 102 7.39 13.96 8.31
N ASP A 103 6.46 14.54 9.09
CA ASP A 103 6.73 15.74 9.88
C ASP A 103 7.30 15.44 11.28
N GLN A 104 7.06 14.24 11.82
CA GLN A 104 7.34 13.88 13.21
C GLN A 104 8.44 12.85 13.39
N THR A 105 8.74 12.03 12.37
CA THR A 105 9.76 10.99 12.51
C THR A 105 11.16 11.60 12.58
N GLY A 106 11.97 11.08 13.50
CA GLY A 106 13.41 11.33 13.53
C GLY A 106 14.22 10.40 12.62
N ALA A 107 13.55 9.48 11.93
CA ALA A 107 14.22 8.49 11.09
C ALA A 107 14.85 9.11 9.84
N HIS A 108 15.89 8.45 9.33
CA HIS A 108 16.54 8.75 8.06
C HIS A 108 16.31 7.61 7.06
N SER A 109 16.33 7.93 5.77
CA SER A 109 16.15 6.94 4.69
C SER A 109 17.19 5.81 4.71
N THR A 110 18.33 6.06 5.35
CA THR A 110 19.45 5.11 5.47
C THR A 110 19.45 4.33 6.77
N ASP A 111 18.53 4.63 7.71
CA ASP A 111 18.47 3.92 8.99
C ASP A 111 18.15 2.46 8.75
N ALA A 112 18.86 1.58 9.47
CA ALA A 112 18.67 0.15 9.35
C ALA A 112 17.31 -0.27 9.91
N ILE A 113 16.68 -1.21 9.22
CA ILE A 113 15.43 -1.86 9.63
C ILE A 113 15.58 -3.36 9.42
N THR A 114 15.09 -4.16 10.37
CA THR A 114 15.07 -5.61 10.24
C THR A 114 13.74 -6.06 9.67
N ILE A 115 13.77 -6.88 8.64
CA ILE A 115 12.60 -7.50 8.04
C ILE A 115 12.61 -8.98 8.42
N SER A 116 11.51 -9.45 9.03
CA SER A 116 11.28 -10.88 9.28
C SER A 116 10.22 -11.38 8.31
N ASP A 117 10.47 -12.50 7.68
CA ASP A 117 9.50 -13.14 6.78
C ASP A 117 9.58 -14.66 6.87
N THR A 118 8.45 -15.31 6.60
CA THR A 118 8.34 -16.76 6.62
C THR A 118 8.69 -17.32 5.23
N MET A 119 9.70 -18.17 5.18
CA MET A 119 10.14 -18.81 3.93
C MET A 119 9.22 -19.96 3.54
N THR A 120 9.40 -20.47 2.32
CA THR A 120 8.60 -21.59 1.77
C THR A 120 8.72 -22.88 2.55
N ASP A 121 9.80 -23.08 3.30
CA ASP A 121 10.02 -24.20 4.21
C ASP A 121 9.39 -24.03 5.61
N GLY A 122 8.74 -22.88 5.84
CA GLY A 122 8.07 -22.50 7.08
C GLY A 122 9.00 -21.88 8.13
N ASN A 123 10.29 -21.72 7.85
CA ASN A 123 11.23 -21.05 8.74
C ASN A 123 11.07 -19.52 8.64
N GLU A 124 11.28 -18.84 9.78
CA GLU A 124 11.42 -17.37 9.77
C GLU A 124 12.87 -17.00 9.51
N GLU A 125 13.06 -16.10 8.54
CA GLU A 125 14.35 -15.51 8.21
C GLU A 125 14.34 -14.00 8.44
N GLN A 126 15.50 -13.46 8.78
CA GLN A 126 15.67 -12.03 9.00
C GLN A 126 16.61 -11.42 7.97
N PHE A 127 16.22 -10.26 7.45
CA PHE A 127 16.96 -9.50 6.46
C PHE A 127 17.20 -8.09 6.97
N THR A 128 18.37 -7.55 6.71
CA THR A 128 18.65 -6.13 6.95
C THR A 128 18.27 -5.33 5.73
N SER A 129 17.49 -4.28 5.97
CA SER A 129 17.06 -3.31 4.96
C SER A 129 17.27 -1.89 5.48
N THR A 130 16.70 -0.90 4.81
CA THR A 130 16.67 0.50 5.27
C THR A 130 15.25 1.05 5.25
N VAL A 131 14.98 2.03 6.11
CA VAL A 131 13.67 2.70 6.18
C VAL A 131 13.23 3.22 4.81
N GLY A 132 14.13 3.86 4.07
CA GLY A 132 13.84 4.37 2.74
C GLY A 132 13.52 3.28 1.72
N ARG A 133 14.24 2.15 1.79
CA ARG A 133 13.97 1.00 0.92
C ARG A 133 12.62 0.37 1.21
N GLU A 134 12.25 0.22 2.48
CA GLU A 134 10.97 -0.38 2.85
C GLU A 134 9.79 0.54 2.50
N LEU A 135 9.92 1.84 2.69
CA LEU A 135 8.86 2.77 2.27
C LEU A 135 8.70 2.79 0.74
N TRP A 136 9.83 2.76 -0.01
CA TRP A 136 9.80 2.59 -1.46
C TRP A 136 9.15 1.26 -1.87
N PHE A 137 9.43 0.17 -1.15
CA PHE A 137 8.80 -1.14 -1.39
C PHE A 137 7.29 -1.07 -1.22
N CYS A 138 6.78 -0.50 -0.13
CA CYS A 138 5.33 -0.35 0.09
C CYS A 138 4.65 0.43 -1.04
N ILE A 139 5.30 1.50 -1.55
CA ILE A 139 4.79 2.27 -2.69
C ILE A 139 4.72 1.40 -3.95
N HIS A 140 5.79 0.68 -4.29
CA HIS A 140 5.81 -0.17 -5.48
C HIS A 140 4.88 -1.37 -5.37
N HIS A 141 4.74 -1.94 -4.17
CA HIS A 141 3.79 -3.00 -3.89
C HIS A 141 2.35 -2.51 -4.06
N MET A 142 2.03 -1.30 -3.59
CA MET A 142 0.73 -0.67 -3.84
C MET A 142 0.49 -0.46 -5.34
N ILE A 143 1.47 0.02 -6.13
CA ILE A 143 1.33 0.18 -7.58
C ILE A 143 1.04 -1.17 -8.25
N HIS A 144 1.71 -2.25 -7.81
CA HIS A 144 1.43 -3.60 -8.28
C HIS A 144 -0.03 -4.00 -8.01
N HIS A 145 -0.52 -3.80 -6.78
CA HIS A 145 -1.91 -4.11 -6.43
C HIS A 145 -2.91 -3.18 -7.11
N ASN A 146 -2.58 -1.92 -7.34
CA ASN A 146 -3.40 -1.01 -8.14
C ASN A 146 -3.56 -1.50 -9.59
N ALA A 147 -2.53 -2.17 -10.17
CA ALA A 147 -2.66 -2.79 -11.49
C ALA A 147 -3.63 -3.98 -11.48
N ILE A 148 -3.64 -4.77 -10.41
CA ILE A 148 -4.61 -5.85 -10.23
C ILE A 148 -6.01 -5.25 -10.04
N ILE A 149 -6.17 -4.24 -9.19
CA ILE A 149 -7.45 -3.53 -8.99
C ILE A 149 -7.97 -2.98 -10.33
N ALA A 150 -7.10 -2.38 -11.15
CA ALA A 150 -7.48 -1.89 -12.48
C ALA A 150 -7.99 -3.03 -13.38
N SER A 151 -7.34 -4.20 -13.36
CA SER A 151 -7.78 -5.38 -14.08
C SER A 151 -9.14 -5.88 -13.60
N LEU A 152 -9.36 -5.95 -12.28
CA LEU A 152 -10.66 -6.30 -11.69
C LEU A 152 -11.77 -5.29 -12.07
N MET A 153 -11.44 -4.00 -12.08
CA MET A 153 -12.40 -2.97 -12.55
C MET A 153 -12.80 -3.19 -14.00
N HIS A 154 -11.84 -3.50 -14.89
CA HIS A 154 -12.15 -3.81 -16.30
C HIS A 154 -13.02 -5.06 -16.44
N GLU A 155 -12.75 -6.11 -15.66
CA GLU A 155 -13.58 -7.33 -15.61
C GLU A 155 -15.03 -7.01 -15.21
N LEU A 156 -15.23 -6.03 -14.33
CA LEU A 156 -16.55 -5.56 -13.88
C LEU A 156 -17.19 -4.50 -14.81
N GLY A 157 -16.60 -4.26 -15.99
CA GLY A 157 -17.08 -3.28 -16.95
C GLY A 157 -16.84 -1.82 -16.54
N LEU A 158 -15.85 -1.57 -15.69
CA LEU A 158 -15.46 -0.23 -15.23
C LEU A 158 -14.14 0.20 -15.86
N HIS A 159 -13.93 1.51 -15.94
CA HIS A 159 -12.71 2.10 -16.48
C HIS A 159 -12.00 2.90 -15.40
N PRO A 160 -10.86 2.41 -14.88
CA PRO A 160 -10.05 3.19 -13.93
C PRO A 160 -9.47 4.43 -14.61
N PRO A 161 -9.07 5.48 -13.84
CA PRO A 161 -8.41 6.65 -14.38
C PRO A 161 -7.17 6.30 -15.22
N THR A 162 -6.90 7.05 -16.29
CA THR A 162 -5.90 6.73 -17.33
C THR A 162 -4.48 6.50 -16.78
N GLN A 163 -4.12 7.12 -15.67
CA GLN A 163 -2.79 6.98 -15.05
C GLN A 163 -2.81 6.14 -13.77
N PHE A 164 -3.97 5.57 -13.41
CA PHE A 164 -4.07 4.67 -12.28
C PHE A 164 -3.20 3.43 -12.52
N ALA A 165 -2.46 2.99 -11.51
CA ALA A 165 -1.57 1.84 -11.58
C ALA A 165 -0.30 1.99 -12.44
N TYR A 166 0.02 3.19 -12.94
CA TYR A 166 1.29 3.41 -13.64
C TYR A 166 2.39 3.80 -12.65
N ALA A 167 3.56 3.18 -12.80
CA ALA A 167 4.74 3.64 -12.09
C ALA A 167 5.15 5.05 -12.58
N PRO A 168 5.69 5.92 -11.69
CA PRO A 168 6.11 7.27 -12.07
C PRO A 168 7.06 7.32 -13.26
N SER A 169 7.95 6.32 -13.40
CA SER A 169 8.84 6.17 -14.55
C SER A 169 8.09 5.92 -15.85
N SER A 170 6.98 5.16 -15.81
CA SER A 170 6.16 4.89 -17.00
C SER A 170 5.37 6.11 -17.46
N ILE A 171 5.00 6.99 -16.53
CA ILE A 171 4.29 8.24 -16.84
C ILE A 171 5.21 9.20 -17.60
N LYS A 172 6.49 9.29 -17.22
CA LYS A 172 7.49 10.17 -17.86
C LYS A 172 7.79 9.81 -19.32
N HIS A 173 7.58 8.56 -19.73
CA HIS A 173 7.92 8.06 -21.07
C HIS A 173 6.72 7.94 -22.01
N LYS A 174 5.50 8.29 -21.59
CA LYS A 174 4.38 8.37 -22.52
C LYS A 174 4.53 9.60 -23.41
N PRO A 175 4.50 9.44 -24.76
CA PRO A 175 4.36 10.58 -25.67
C PRO A 175 3.07 11.34 -25.33
N GLN A 176 3.17 12.65 -25.27
CA GLN A 176 2.00 13.55 -25.15
C GLN A 176 1.13 13.46 -26.40
#